data_ac99a500a5bc27de6ac56deb10ac9819
#
_entry.id   ac99a500a5bc27de6ac56deb10ac9819
#
_cell.length_a   1.000
_cell.length_b   1.000
_cell.length_c   1.000
_cell.angle_alpha   90.00
_cell.angle_beta   90.00
_cell.angle_gamma   90.00
#
_symmetry.space_group_name_H-M   'P 1'
#
loop_
_entity.id
_entity.type
_entity.pdbx_description
1 polymer ?
#
loop_
_entity_poly.entity_id
_entity_poly.type
_entity_poly.pdbx_seq_one_letter_code
_entity_poly.pdbx_strand_id
1 'polypeptide(L)'
;MPPVSSNPPSAIRHPPSGRRLIVNADDFGRSHSINEAVIRAHREGILTTASLMVNEVACDEAVALARENPKLGVGLHLTLLCGKSALLPEKIPGLVNARGEFSNRPVGVGMRYFFKRSLREQLRAEIHAQFEKFRATGLPLDHVNGHLHLHLHPTVFRILVEDAASLGIQRLRLTRDCLSRSRRMAHGHWFYRVSHAAIYEWLSRRVRGPLQQHGIRHAQITFGLLQNARVDEEYILKLLPELPPGDSELYSHPSLDEFKHEFDALVSPRVKEQIGKLGIKLIRYQDL
;
A
#
# COMPACT_ATOMS: atom_id res chain seq x y z
N MET A 1 24.80 -6.21 42.22
CA MET A 1 24.05 -6.31 40.95
C MET A 1 22.85 -5.36 41.06
N PRO A 2 22.69 -4.33 40.22
CA PRO A 2 21.51 -3.50 40.20
C PRO A 2 20.35 -4.23 39.51
N PRO A 3 19.09 -3.96 39.88
CA PRO A 3 17.94 -4.65 39.32
C PRO A 3 17.70 -4.22 37.86
N VAL A 4 17.41 -5.23 37.01
CA VAL A 4 17.01 -5.05 35.61
C VAL A 4 15.63 -4.38 35.60
N SER A 5 15.57 -3.16 35.08
CA SER A 5 14.33 -2.43 34.83
C SER A 5 13.55 -3.14 33.72
N SER A 6 12.50 -3.86 34.09
CA SER A 6 11.50 -4.38 33.15
C SER A 6 10.61 -3.23 32.68
N ASN A 7 10.84 -2.71 31.46
CA ASN A 7 9.86 -1.84 30.84
C ASN A 7 8.54 -2.59 30.67
N PRO A 8 7.40 -2.00 31.08
CA PRO A 8 6.10 -2.62 30.84
C PRO A 8 5.79 -2.69 29.34
N PRO A 9 5.06 -3.72 28.87
CA PRO A 9 4.65 -3.82 27.48
C PRO A 9 3.86 -2.57 27.09
N SER A 10 4.18 -2.02 25.91
CA SER A 10 3.55 -0.83 25.35
C SER A 10 2.02 -0.89 25.46
N ALA A 11 1.46 0.09 26.14
CA ALA A 11 0.03 0.23 26.34
C ALA A 11 -0.71 0.13 24.99
N ILE A 12 -1.71 -0.75 24.93
CA ILE A 12 -2.66 -0.85 23.82
C ILE A 12 -3.29 0.55 23.70
N ARG A 13 -2.86 1.31 22.68
CA ARG A 13 -3.50 2.61 22.40
C ARG A 13 -4.89 2.32 21.89
N HIS A 14 -5.90 2.76 22.65
CA HIS A 14 -7.28 2.77 22.16
C HIS A 14 -7.32 3.57 20.85
N PRO A 15 -8.05 3.09 19.81
CA PRO A 15 -8.18 3.86 18.58
C PRO A 15 -8.77 5.23 18.90
N PRO A 16 -8.27 6.31 18.27
CA PRO A 16 -8.79 7.65 18.49
C PRO A 16 -10.29 7.68 18.23
N SER A 17 -11.04 8.42 19.03
CA SER A 17 -12.50 8.55 18.94
C SER A 17 -12.99 9.22 17.65
N GLY A 18 -12.08 9.85 16.88
CA GLY A 18 -12.38 10.52 15.61
C GLY A 18 -12.14 9.65 14.37
N ARG A 19 -12.67 10.10 13.23
CA ARG A 19 -12.41 9.48 11.93
C ARG A 19 -11.09 10.01 11.36
N ARG A 20 -10.14 9.11 11.09
CA ARG A 20 -8.87 9.46 10.47
C ARG A 20 -8.71 8.69 9.15
N LEU A 21 -8.24 9.38 8.11
CA LEU A 21 -8.14 8.82 6.76
C LEU A 21 -6.74 9.02 6.18
N ILE A 22 -6.11 7.93 5.81
CA ILE A 22 -4.95 7.90 4.92
C ILE A 22 -5.48 7.85 3.49
N VAL A 23 -5.03 8.75 2.62
CA VAL A 23 -5.32 8.69 1.20
C VAL A 23 -4.02 8.38 0.47
N ASN A 24 -3.94 7.18 -0.12
CA ASN A 24 -2.72 6.67 -0.72
C ASN A 24 -2.86 6.49 -2.24
N ALA A 25 -1.82 6.92 -2.98
CA ALA A 25 -1.65 6.62 -4.39
C ALA A 25 -0.66 5.48 -4.59
N ASP A 26 -1.08 4.40 -5.24
CA ASP A 26 -0.19 3.33 -5.67
C ASP A 26 0.53 3.68 -6.98
N ASP A 27 1.55 2.90 -7.34
CA ASP A 27 2.32 2.97 -8.59
C ASP A 27 3.15 4.27 -8.82
N PHE A 28 3.43 5.07 -7.78
CA PHE A 28 4.32 6.23 -7.87
C PHE A 28 5.71 5.80 -8.39
N GLY A 29 6.26 6.50 -9.37
CA GLY A 29 7.51 6.13 -10.04
C GLY A 29 7.34 5.27 -11.30
N ARG A 30 6.13 4.81 -11.62
CA ARG A 30 5.88 3.96 -12.78
C ARG A 30 5.89 4.74 -14.09
N SER A 31 5.35 5.95 -14.11
CA SER A 31 5.34 6.84 -15.28
C SER A 31 5.27 8.31 -14.88
N HIS A 32 5.63 9.20 -15.82
CA HIS A 32 5.49 10.65 -15.65
C HIS A 32 4.06 11.07 -15.35
N SER A 33 3.08 10.52 -16.09
CA SER A 33 1.66 10.81 -15.90
C SER A 33 1.16 10.49 -14.49
N ILE A 34 1.62 9.38 -13.90
CA ILE A 34 1.32 9.01 -12.52
C ILE A 34 2.03 9.94 -11.54
N ASN A 35 3.32 10.22 -11.77
CA ASN A 35 4.10 11.10 -10.89
C ASN A 35 3.48 12.48 -10.78
N GLU A 36 3.13 13.09 -11.90
CA GLU A 36 2.47 14.40 -11.93
C GLU A 36 1.10 14.35 -11.24
N ALA A 37 0.28 13.32 -11.51
CA ALA A 37 -1.01 13.16 -10.85
C ALA A 37 -0.88 13.05 -9.33
N VAL A 38 0.08 12.26 -8.84
CA VAL A 38 0.35 12.08 -7.40
C VAL A 38 0.70 13.42 -6.75
N ILE A 39 1.63 14.16 -7.32
CA ILE A 39 2.09 15.42 -6.73
C ILE A 39 0.99 16.48 -6.76
N ARG A 40 0.23 16.58 -7.85
CA ARG A 40 -0.90 17.49 -7.93
C ARG A 40 -2.01 17.10 -6.95
N ALA A 41 -2.34 15.81 -6.84
CA ALA A 41 -3.32 15.34 -5.87
C ALA A 41 -2.89 15.61 -4.41
N HIS A 42 -1.58 15.62 -4.14
CA HIS A 42 -1.04 16.00 -2.84
C HIS A 42 -1.10 17.51 -2.60
N ARG A 43 -0.69 18.32 -3.57
CA ARG A 43 -0.65 19.80 -3.43
C ARG A 43 -2.03 20.43 -3.44
N GLU A 44 -2.89 19.97 -4.34
CA GLU A 44 -4.19 20.57 -4.65
C GLU A 44 -5.38 19.82 -4.03
N GLY A 45 -5.19 18.55 -3.66
CA GLY A 45 -6.24 17.62 -3.28
C GLY A 45 -6.16 17.12 -1.84
N ILE A 46 -6.50 15.84 -1.70
CA ILE A 46 -6.61 15.14 -0.42
C ILE A 46 -5.55 14.07 -0.21
N LEU A 47 -4.62 13.86 -1.15
CA LEU A 47 -3.62 12.81 -1.10
C LEU A 47 -2.61 13.05 0.02
N THR A 48 -2.39 12.06 0.87
CA THR A 48 -1.46 12.14 2.01
C THR A 48 -0.23 11.29 1.87
N THR A 49 -0.32 10.17 1.13
CA THR A 49 0.77 9.21 0.96
C THR A 49 0.84 8.67 -0.47
N ALA A 50 2.00 8.20 -0.88
CA ALA A 50 2.21 7.49 -2.13
C ALA A 50 3.13 6.29 -1.94
N SER A 51 2.97 5.27 -2.77
CA SER A 51 3.76 4.03 -2.71
C SER A 51 4.67 3.94 -3.93
N LEU A 52 5.99 4.04 -3.70
CA LEU A 52 7.03 4.16 -4.74
C LEU A 52 7.45 2.81 -5.30
N MET A 53 7.41 2.66 -6.61
CA MET A 53 7.98 1.53 -7.36
C MET A 53 9.44 1.82 -7.71
N VAL A 54 10.39 1.33 -6.92
CA VAL A 54 11.81 1.68 -7.00
C VAL A 54 12.55 1.14 -8.24
N ASN A 55 11.93 0.27 -9.02
CA ASN A 55 12.53 -0.35 -10.21
C ASN A 55 11.98 0.18 -11.53
N GLU A 56 11.00 1.06 -11.48
CA GLU A 56 10.31 1.56 -12.67
C GLU A 56 11.01 2.80 -13.26
N VAL A 57 10.71 3.05 -14.53
CA VAL A 57 11.47 4.01 -15.36
C VAL A 57 11.38 5.46 -14.89
N ALA A 58 10.33 5.85 -14.18
CA ALA A 58 10.12 7.21 -13.69
C ALA A 58 10.40 7.33 -12.17
N CYS A 59 11.13 6.38 -11.59
CA CYS A 59 11.45 6.37 -10.16
C CYS A 59 12.28 7.60 -9.75
N ASP A 60 13.33 7.96 -10.51
CA ASP A 60 14.20 9.08 -10.16
C ASP A 60 13.44 10.40 -10.15
N GLU A 61 12.54 10.59 -11.13
CA GLU A 61 11.63 11.74 -11.17
C GLU A 61 10.72 11.77 -9.93
N ALA A 62 10.11 10.62 -9.58
CA ALA A 62 9.26 10.50 -8.41
C ALA A 62 10.00 10.87 -7.13
N VAL A 63 11.25 10.42 -6.97
CA VAL A 63 12.11 10.75 -5.83
C VAL A 63 12.42 12.25 -5.77
N ALA A 64 12.75 12.88 -6.89
CA ALA A 64 13.00 14.32 -6.95
C ALA A 64 11.74 15.09 -6.52
N LEU A 65 10.58 14.76 -7.07
CA LEU A 65 9.31 15.37 -6.75
C LEU A 65 8.93 15.15 -5.26
N ALA A 66 9.16 13.96 -4.71
CA ALA A 66 8.89 13.67 -3.30
C ALA A 66 9.74 14.53 -2.35
N ARG A 67 11.02 14.77 -2.68
CA ARG A 67 11.91 15.65 -1.89
C ARG A 67 11.42 17.10 -1.83
N GLU A 68 10.80 17.59 -2.91
CA GLU A 68 10.16 18.90 -2.95
C GLU A 68 8.83 18.95 -2.16
N ASN A 69 8.27 17.79 -1.80
CA ASN A 69 7.01 17.68 -1.10
C ASN A 69 7.15 16.88 0.21
N PRO A 70 7.87 17.40 1.23
CA PRO A 70 8.22 16.64 2.44
C PRO A 70 7.02 16.28 3.33
N LYS A 71 5.84 16.82 3.03
CA LYS A 71 4.59 16.45 3.70
C LYS A 71 3.95 15.20 3.08
N LEU A 72 4.35 14.77 1.89
CA LEU A 72 3.92 13.53 1.30
C LEU A 72 4.62 12.35 1.98
N GLY A 73 3.85 11.45 2.59
CA GLY A 73 4.39 10.18 3.09
C GLY A 73 4.73 9.25 1.92
N VAL A 74 5.97 8.79 1.81
CA VAL A 74 6.37 7.88 0.73
C VAL A 74 6.69 6.51 1.29
N GLY A 75 5.95 5.49 0.83
CA GLY A 75 6.17 4.08 1.15
C GLY A 75 6.83 3.32 0.01
N LEU A 76 7.23 2.08 0.28
CA LEU A 76 7.72 1.15 -0.74
C LEU A 76 6.55 0.36 -1.33
N HIS A 77 6.35 0.47 -2.66
CA HIS A 77 5.46 -0.39 -3.43
C HIS A 77 6.20 -1.62 -3.94
N LEU A 78 6.27 -2.67 -3.10
CA LEU A 78 7.01 -3.88 -3.40
C LEU A 78 6.50 -4.55 -4.68
N THR A 79 7.37 -4.69 -5.67
CA THR A 79 7.04 -5.23 -6.99
C THR A 79 7.65 -6.61 -7.17
N LEU A 80 6.81 -7.65 -7.18
CA LEU A 80 7.21 -9.06 -7.37
C LEU A 80 6.42 -9.75 -8.49
N LEU A 81 5.66 -8.96 -9.26
CA LEU A 81 4.93 -9.33 -10.48
C LEU A 81 4.62 -8.07 -11.29
N CYS A 82 4.36 -8.21 -12.58
CA CYS A 82 3.94 -7.11 -13.47
C CYS A 82 4.87 -5.88 -13.44
N GLY A 83 6.18 -6.07 -13.36
CA GLY A 83 7.17 -5.00 -13.32
C GLY A 83 8.60 -5.53 -13.42
N LYS A 84 9.58 -4.69 -13.10
CA LYS A 84 11.01 -5.03 -13.19
C LYS A 84 11.59 -5.41 -11.82
N SER A 85 12.64 -6.25 -11.85
CA SER A 85 13.39 -6.61 -10.66
C SER A 85 14.47 -5.60 -10.30
N ALA A 86 14.85 -5.58 -9.01
CA ALA A 86 16.01 -4.84 -8.53
C ALA A 86 17.32 -5.60 -8.83
N LEU A 87 17.26 -6.92 -8.74
CA LEU A 87 18.41 -7.79 -8.99
C LEU A 87 18.50 -8.19 -10.47
N LEU A 88 19.72 -8.52 -10.87
CA LEU A 88 20.00 -9.11 -12.19
C LEU A 88 19.33 -10.49 -12.33
N PRO A 89 18.88 -10.86 -13.55
CA PRO A 89 18.20 -12.14 -13.80
C PRO A 89 18.97 -13.38 -13.33
N GLU A 90 20.30 -13.34 -13.43
CA GLU A 90 21.18 -14.46 -13.06
C GLU A 90 21.14 -14.76 -11.55
N LYS A 91 20.81 -13.77 -10.73
CA LYS A 91 20.68 -13.94 -9.26
C LYS A 91 19.31 -14.48 -8.86
N ILE A 92 18.28 -14.24 -9.67
CA ILE A 92 16.88 -14.63 -9.40
C ILE A 92 16.22 -15.29 -10.61
N PRO A 93 16.85 -16.26 -11.28
CA PRO A 93 16.37 -16.85 -12.54
C PRO A 93 15.01 -17.54 -12.41
N GLY A 94 14.62 -17.87 -11.19
CA GLY A 94 13.31 -18.46 -10.92
C GLY A 94 12.17 -17.42 -10.83
N LEU A 95 12.44 -16.13 -10.76
CA LEU A 95 11.43 -15.10 -10.58
C LEU A 95 11.15 -14.30 -11.85
N VAL A 96 12.17 -14.02 -12.65
CA VAL A 96 12.13 -13.12 -13.80
C VAL A 96 12.58 -13.79 -15.10
N ASN A 97 12.28 -13.15 -16.23
CA ASN A 97 12.83 -13.53 -17.53
C ASN A 97 14.24 -12.93 -17.74
N ALA A 98 14.87 -13.20 -18.90
CA ALA A 98 16.20 -12.70 -19.23
C ALA A 98 16.31 -11.16 -19.29
N ARG A 99 15.17 -10.44 -19.34
CA ARG A 99 15.12 -8.98 -19.32
C ARG A 99 14.92 -8.40 -17.93
N GLY A 100 14.89 -9.23 -16.88
CA GLY A 100 14.62 -8.81 -15.51
C GLY A 100 13.15 -8.46 -15.25
N GLU A 101 12.22 -8.96 -16.08
CA GLU A 101 10.81 -8.70 -15.93
C GLU A 101 10.11 -9.85 -15.21
N PHE A 102 9.30 -9.53 -14.21
CA PHE A 102 8.40 -10.46 -13.56
C PHE A 102 7.26 -10.88 -14.49
N SER A 103 6.67 -12.04 -14.22
CA SER A 103 5.51 -12.52 -14.96
C SER A 103 4.27 -11.65 -14.74
N ASN A 104 3.48 -11.46 -15.82
CA ASN A 104 2.19 -10.75 -15.79
C ASN A 104 0.99 -11.68 -15.51
N ARG A 105 1.22 -12.87 -14.92
CA ARG A 105 0.18 -13.86 -14.60
C ARG A 105 0.00 -14.00 -13.08
N PRO A 106 -0.82 -13.15 -12.41
CA PRO A 106 -0.89 -13.08 -10.95
C PRO A 106 -1.16 -14.42 -10.27
N VAL A 107 -2.14 -15.19 -10.77
CA VAL A 107 -2.48 -16.49 -10.21
C VAL A 107 -1.31 -17.47 -10.32
N GLY A 108 -0.69 -17.56 -11.50
CA GLY A 108 0.47 -18.43 -11.72
C GLY A 108 1.67 -18.05 -10.85
N VAL A 109 1.92 -16.75 -10.68
CA VAL A 109 2.97 -16.24 -9.77
C VAL A 109 2.68 -16.64 -8.34
N GLY A 110 1.46 -16.38 -7.85
CA GLY A 110 1.08 -16.75 -6.48
C GLY A 110 1.23 -18.25 -6.22
N MET A 111 0.74 -19.10 -7.12
CA MET A 111 0.90 -20.56 -7.00
C MET A 111 2.37 -20.99 -6.97
N ARG A 112 3.20 -20.40 -7.84
CA ARG A 112 4.65 -20.70 -7.85
C ARG A 112 5.33 -20.30 -6.53
N TYR A 113 5.06 -19.10 -6.03
CA TYR A 113 5.65 -18.62 -4.79
C TYR A 113 5.18 -19.40 -3.56
N PHE A 114 3.98 -19.95 -3.62
CA PHE A 114 3.45 -20.78 -2.54
C PHE A 114 4.07 -22.19 -2.52
N PHE A 115 4.12 -22.86 -3.68
CA PHE A 115 4.51 -24.28 -3.75
C PHE A 115 6.01 -24.50 -3.96
N LYS A 116 6.73 -23.59 -4.66
CA LYS A 116 8.15 -23.76 -4.95
C LYS A 116 9.02 -23.17 -3.86
N ARG A 117 9.36 -23.96 -2.84
CA ARG A 117 10.22 -23.54 -1.71
C ARG A 117 11.59 -23.04 -2.17
N SER A 118 12.12 -23.56 -3.28
CA SER A 118 13.41 -23.13 -3.87
C SER A 118 13.42 -21.66 -4.32
N LEU A 119 12.26 -21.02 -4.49
CA LEU A 119 12.16 -19.59 -4.82
C LEU A 119 12.25 -18.67 -3.61
N ARG A 120 12.19 -19.21 -2.39
CA ARG A 120 12.09 -18.39 -1.18
C ARG A 120 13.32 -17.51 -0.98
N GLU A 121 14.53 -18.05 -1.19
CA GLU A 121 15.76 -17.28 -1.06
C GLU A 121 15.90 -16.22 -2.17
N GLN A 122 15.45 -16.53 -3.39
CA GLN A 122 15.41 -15.54 -4.46
C GLN A 122 14.43 -14.42 -4.16
N LEU A 123 13.23 -14.74 -3.62
CA LEU A 123 12.26 -13.74 -3.17
C LEU A 123 12.82 -12.87 -2.05
N ARG A 124 13.48 -13.46 -1.08
CA ARG A 124 14.14 -12.74 0.02
C ARG A 124 15.19 -11.78 -0.50
N ALA A 125 16.08 -12.27 -1.37
CA ALA A 125 17.12 -11.45 -1.97
C ALA A 125 16.54 -10.27 -2.76
N GLU A 126 15.51 -10.49 -3.56
CA GLU A 126 14.84 -9.44 -4.34
C GLU A 126 14.12 -8.42 -3.44
N ILE A 127 13.43 -8.88 -2.41
CA ILE A 127 12.78 -8.00 -1.42
C ILE A 127 13.84 -7.08 -0.78
N HIS A 128 14.93 -7.66 -0.26
CA HIS A 128 16.02 -6.88 0.32
C HIS A 128 16.60 -5.85 -0.67
N ALA A 129 16.81 -6.25 -1.92
CA ALA A 129 17.34 -5.35 -2.94
C ALA A 129 16.40 -4.16 -3.22
N GLN A 130 15.07 -4.36 -3.21
CA GLN A 130 14.13 -3.26 -3.38
C GLN A 130 14.14 -2.32 -2.16
N PHE A 131 14.26 -2.84 -0.93
CA PHE A 131 14.43 -2.01 0.26
C PHE A 131 15.75 -1.23 0.24
N GLU A 132 16.86 -1.82 -0.22
CA GLU A 132 18.13 -1.09 -0.38
C GLU A 132 18.01 0.03 -1.41
N LYS A 133 17.36 -0.22 -2.56
CA LYS A 133 17.07 0.85 -3.53
C LYS A 133 16.23 1.96 -2.93
N PHE A 134 15.20 1.61 -2.14
CA PHE A 134 14.40 2.62 -1.45
C PHE A 134 15.24 3.43 -0.47
N ARG A 135 16.08 2.79 0.36
CA ARG A 135 16.98 3.48 1.29
C ARG A 135 17.96 4.42 0.56
N ALA A 136 18.46 3.99 -0.59
CA ALA A 136 19.36 4.81 -1.42
C ALA A 136 18.71 6.12 -1.93
N THR A 137 17.37 6.19 -1.96
CA THR A 137 16.66 7.45 -2.27
C THR A 137 16.82 8.50 -1.18
N GLY A 138 17.16 8.12 0.04
CA GLY A 138 17.20 9.00 1.21
C GLY A 138 15.83 9.42 1.74
N LEU A 139 14.71 8.94 1.16
CA LEU A 139 13.37 9.21 1.65
C LEU A 139 13.09 8.38 2.92
N PRO A 140 12.40 8.95 3.93
CA PRO A 140 11.95 8.16 5.07
C PRO A 140 10.87 7.15 4.66
N LEU A 141 10.99 5.90 5.09
CA LEU A 141 10.02 4.85 4.80
C LEU A 141 8.73 5.07 5.60
N ASP A 142 7.70 5.61 4.96
CA ASP A 142 6.42 5.87 5.61
C ASP A 142 5.64 4.57 5.86
N HIS A 143 5.56 3.69 4.85
CA HIS A 143 4.87 2.40 4.93
C HIS A 143 5.37 1.41 3.86
N VAL A 144 4.88 0.18 3.94
CA VAL A 144 5.10 -0.85 2.93
C VAL A 144 3.76 -1.41 2.46
N ASN A 145 3.64 -1.56 1.16
CA ASN A 145 2.57 -2.33 0.52
C ASN A 145 3.15 -3.08 -0.69
N GLY A 146 2.34 -3.58 -1.60
CA GLY A 146 2.89 -4.27 -2.76
C GLY A 146 1.92 -4.32 -3.93
N HIS A 147 2.49 -4.27 -5.11
CA HIS A 147 1.77 -4.31 -6.37
C HIS A 147 0.85 -5.53 -6.44
N LEU A 148 -0.40 -5.31 -6.84
CA LEU A 148 -1.49 -6.30 -6.79
C LEU A 148 -1.61 -7.01 -5.43
N HIS A 149 -1.27 -6.30 -4.34
CA HIS A 149 -1.38 -6.76 -2.95
C HIS A 149 -0.56 -8.03 -2.61
N LEU A 150 0.47 -8.35 -3.43
CA LEU A 150 1.27 -9.55 -3.26
C LEU A 150 2.10 -9.56 -1.95
N HIS A 151 2.25 -8.42 -1.28
CA HIS A 151 2.87 -8.33 0.04
C HIS A 151 2.14 -9.18 1.12
N LEU A 152 0.84 -9.48 0.94
CA LEU A 152 0.08 -10.39 1.82
C LEU A 152 0.13 -11.86 1.39
N HIS A 153 0.78 -12.18 0.26
CA HIS A 153 0.99 -13.57 -0.12
C HIS A 153 1.75 -14.33 0.99
N PRO A 154 1.33 -15.54 1.40
CA PRO A 154 1.87 -16.20 2.61
C PRO A 154 3.40 -16.29 2.65
N THR A 155 4.05 -16.58 1.52
CA THR A 155 5.52 -16.66 1.44
C THR A 155 6.17 -15.28 1.53
N VAL A 156 5.64 -14.28 0.82
CA VAL A 156 6.15 -12.90 0.81
C VAL A 156 5.96 -12.26 2.17
N PHE A 157 4.74 -12.34 2.72
CA PHE A 157 4.43 -11.79 4.04
C PHE A 157 5.33 -12.36 5.14
N ARG A 158 5.59 -13.68 5.10
CA ARG A 158 6.50 -14.32 6.06
C ARG A 158 7.90 -13.71 6.00
N ILE A 159 8.46 -13.50 4.80
CA ILE A 159 9.77 -12.86 4.64
C ILE A 159 9.74 -11.43 5.20
N LEU A 160 8.71 -10.64 4.86
CA LEU A 160 8.58 -9.26 5.35
C LEU A 160 8.54 -9.18 6.87
N VAL A 161 7.86 -10.11 7.54
CA VAL A 161 7.75 -10.13 9.01
C VAL A 161 9.02 -10.67 9.67
N GLU A 162 9.59 -11.76 9.14
CA GLU A 162 10.86 -12.32 9.64
C GLU A 162 11.98 -11.27 9.60
N ASP A 163 12.02 -10.47 8.54
CA ASP A 163 13.08 -9.49 8.29
C ASP A 163 12.67 -8.05 8.65
N ALA A 164 11.51 -7.86 9.28
CA ALA A 164 10.91 -6.53 9.49
C ALA A 164 11.84 -5.54 10.18
N ALA A 165 12.58 -5.97 11.20
CA ALA A 165 13.51 -5.12 11.94
C ALA A 165 14.68 -4.65 11.06
N SER A 166 15.31 -5.54 10.28
CA SER A 166 16.41 -5.22 9.38
C SER A 166 15.96 -4.39 8.18
N LEU A 167 14.72 -4.60 7.72
CA LEU A 167 14.12 -3.83 6.63
C LEU A 167 13.55 -2.47 7.09
N GLY A 168 13.43 -2.25 8.40
CA GLY A 168 12.88 -1.00 8.97
C GLY A 168 11.36 -0.89 8.81
N ILE A 169 10.65 -2.01 8.70
CA ILE A 169 9.20 -2.03 8.50
C ILE A 169 8.49 -1.74 9.83
N GLN A 170 7.90 -0.56 9.95
CA GLN A 170 7.09 -0.16 11.09
C GLN A 170 5.59 -0.11 10.78
N ARG A 171 5.23 0.01 9.49
CA ARG A 171 3.85 0.15 9.02
C ARG A 171 3.67 -0.61 7.71
N LEU A 172 2.55 -1.34 7.62
CA LEU A 172 2.25 -2.16 6.45
C LEU A 172 0.76 -2.05 6.13
N ARG A 173 0.40 -1.96 4.85
CA ARG A 173 -1.00 -1.99 4.42
C ARG A 173 -1.64 -3.32 4.79
N LEU A 174 -2.75 -3.27 5.50
CA LEU A 174 -3.64 -4.41 5.69
C LEU A 174 -4.72 -4.38 4.61
N THR A 175 -4.63 -5.27 3.63
CA THR A 175 -5.60 -5.36 2.53
C THR A 175 -6.92 -5.97 3.02
N ARG A 176 -7.75 -5.15 3.64
CA ARG A 176 -9.07 -5.55 4.18
C ARG A 176 -10.10 -4.51 3.80
N ASP A 177 -11.07 -4.89 3.00
CA ASP A 177 -12.22 -4.07 2.65
C ASP A 177 -13.51 -4.68 3.25
N CYS A 178 -14.53 -3.85 3.46
CA CYS A 178 -15.79 -4.24 4.06
C CYS A 178 -16.87 -4.42 3.00
N LEU A 179 -17.14 -5.68 2.61
CA LEU A 179 -18.12 -6.00 1.58
C LEU A 179 -19.52 -5.41 1.85
N SER A 180 -19.98 -5.41 3.11
CA SER A 180 -21.30 -4.86 3.46
C SER A 180 -21.40 -3.35 3.21
N ARG A 181 -20.32 -2.60 3.41
CA ARG A 181 -20.25 -1.17 3.09
C ARG A 181 -20.05 -0.96 1.60
N SER A 182 -19.15 -1.71 0.96
CA SER A 182 -18.91 -1.65 -0.49
C SER A 182 -20.20 -1.88 -1.32
N ARG A 183 -21.13 -2.72 -0.81
CA ARG A 183 -22.44 -2.94 -1.46
C ARG A 183 -23.31 -1.69 -1.54
N ARG A 184 -23.20 -0.76 -0.60
CA ARG A 184 -23.99 0.50 -0.57
C ARG A 184 -23.39 1.56 -1.48
N MET A 185 -22.09 1.48 -1.76
CA MET A 185 -21.35 2.56 -2.43
C MET A 185 -21.15 2.33 -3.93
N ALA A 186 -21.20 1.08 -4.38
CA ALA A 186 -20.92 0.75 -5.77
C ALA A 186 -21.73 -0.43 -6.29
N HIS A 187 -22.02 -0.41 -7.60
CA HIS A 187 -22.83 -1.41 -8.30
C HIS A 187 -21.99 -2.22 -9.31
N GLY A 188 -22.44 -3.43 -9.65
CA GLY A 188 -21.82 -4.31 -10.64
C GLY A 188 -20.61 -5.10 -10.13
N HIS A 189 -20.06 -5.95 -11.01
CA HIS A 189 -18.90 -6.81 -10.76
C HIS A 189 -18.98 -7.70 -9.49
N TRP A 190 -20.17 -8.18 -9.13
CA TRP A 190 -20.44 -8.90 -7.88
C TRP A 190 -19.54 -10.12 -7.66
N PHE A 191 -19.30 -10.91 -8.69
CA PHE A 191 -18.42 -12.07 -8.58
C PHE A 191 -16.99 -11.66 -8.16
N TYR A 192 -16.45 -10.62 -8.81
CA TYR A 192 -15.15 -10.05 -8.44
C TYR A 192 -15.14 -9.58 -6.98
N ARG A 193 -16.13 -8.77 -6.58
CA ARG A 193 -16.20 -8.19 -5.23
C ARG A 193 -16.32 -9.25 -4.15
N VAL A 194 -17.20 -10.24 -4.32
CA VAL A 194 -17.41 -11.30 -3.33
C VAL A 194 -16.18 -12.19 -3.22
N SER A 195 -15.59 -12.63 -4.34
CA SER A 195 -14.41 -13.48 -4.34
C SER A 195 -13.20 -12.77 -3.73
N HIS A 196 -12.95 -11.51 -4.13
CA HIS A 196 -11.82 -10.74 -3.59
C HIS A 196 -12.02 -10.35 -2.13
N ALA A 197 -13.26 -10.00 -1.71
CA ALA A 197 -13.54 -9.75 -0.30
C ALA A 197 -13.25 -10.97 0.57
N ALA A 198 -13.63 -12.17 0.13
CA ALA A 198 -13.34 -13.41 0.84
C ALA A 198 -11.83 -13.70 0.92
N ILE A 199 -11.10 -13.51 -0.20
CA ILE A 199 -9.64 -13.70 -0.25
C ILE A 199 -8.95 -12.69 0.67
N TYR A 200 -9.30 -11.40 0.58
CA TYR A 200 -8.69 -10.35 1.39
C TYR A 200 -8.99 -10.51 2.88
N GLU A 201 -10.22 -10.89 3.25
CA GLU A 201 -10.56 -11.15 4.64
C GLU A 201 -9.77 -12.35 5.19
N TRP A 202 -9.65 -13.43 4.42
CA TRP A 202 -8.87 -14.60 4.81
C TRP A 202 -7.37 -14.26 4.99
N LEU A 203 -6.77 -13.54 4.02
CA LEU A 203 -5.38 -13.09 4.12
C LEU A 203 -5.19 -12.17 5.32
N SER A 204 -6.07 -11.19 5.50
CA SER A 204 -5.99 -10.21 6.59
C SER A 204 -6.09 -10.85 7.97
N ARG A 205 -6.96 -11.86 8.15
CA ARG A 205 -7.04 -12.60 9.42
C ARG A 205 -5.73 -13.30 9.77
N ARG A 206 -5.04 -13.87 8.75
CA ARG A 206 -3.77 -14.57 8.95
C ARG A 206 -2.62 -13.66 9.35
N VAL A 207 -2.62 -12.42 8.88
CA VAL A 207 -1.48 -11.50 9.06
C VAL A 207 -1.59 -10.62 10.31
N ARG A 208 -2.77 -10.41 10.88
CA ARG A 208 -2.99 -9.53 12.04
C ARG A 208 -2.18 -9.93 13.27
N GLY A 209 -2.23 -11.20 13.65
CA GLY A 209 -1.47 -11.71 14.79
C GLY A 209 0.03 -11.44 14.65
N PRO A 210 0.67 -11.89 13.56
CA PRO A 210 2.08 -11.58 13.31
C PRO A 210 2.39 -10.07 13.25
N LEU A 211 1.55 -9.23 12.63
CA LEU A 211 1.76 -7.78 12.62
C LEU A 211 1.78 -7.21 14.04
N GLN A 212 0.83 -7.61 14.87
CA GLN A 212 0.74 -7.19 16.27
C GLN A 212 1.97 -7.66 17.08
N GLN A 213 2.40 -8.91 16.91
CA GLN A 213 3.58 -9.48 17.59
C GLN A 213 4.86 -8.73 17.26
N HIS A 214 5.00 -8.22 16.03
CA HIS A 214 6.18 -7.45 15.58
C HIS A 214 6.00 -5.93 15.73
N GLY A 215 4.90 -5.45 16.34
CA GLY A 215 4.64 -4.03 16.53
C GLY A 215 4.42 -3.24 15.22
N ILE A 216 4.08 -3.95 14.13
CA ILE A 216 3.85 -3.32 12.81
C ILE A 216 2.42 -2.75 12.78
N ARG A 217 2.32 -1.42 12.59
CA ARG A 217 1.04 -0.69 12.58
C ARG A 217 0.38 -0.75 11.21
N HIS A 218 -0.95 -0.65 11.19
CA HIS A 218 -1.74 -0.66 9.95
C HIS A 218 -3.09 0.05 10.16
N ALA A 219 -3.69 0.54 9.09
CA ALA A 219 -5.08 0.98 9.10
C ALA A 219 -6.03 -0.20 9.36
N GLN A 220 -7.18 0.06 9.97
CA GLN A 220 -8.16 -0.99 10.30
C GLN A 220 -8.86 -1.54 9.05
N ILE A 221 -9.11 -0.67 8.07
CA ILE A 221 -9.81 -0.97 6.82
C ILE A 221 -9.11 -0.21 5.71
N THR A 222 -8.97 -0.84 4.54
CA THR A 222 -8.50 -0.22 3.30
C THR A 222 -9.63 -0.25 2.28
N PHE A 223 -10.16 0.91 1.97
CA PHE A 223 -11.22 1.12 0.97
C PHE A 223 -10.62 1.28 -0.44
N GLY A 224 -11.42 0.97 -1.46
CA GLY A 224 -11.01 1.00 -2.86
C GLY A 224 -10.67 -0.38 -3.43
N LEU A 225 -10.34 -1.37 -2.58
CA LEU A 225 -9.93 -2.72 -2.98
C LEU A 225 -10.98 -3.43 -3.86
N LEU A 226 -12.25 -3.21 -3.56
CA LEU A 226 -13.38 -3.83 -4.26
C LEU A 226 -13.92 -2.97 -5.42
N GLN A 227 -13.25 -1.84 -5.73
CA GLN A 227 -13.67 -0.93 -6.81
C GLN A 227 -12.99 -1.22 -8.15
N ASN A 228 -11.91 -2.01 -8.14
CA ASN A 228 -11.19 -2.39 -9.37
C ASN A 228 -10.80 -1.16 -10.22
N ALA A 229 -9.99 -0.28 -9.64
CA ALA A 229 -9.53 0.97 -10.26
C ALA A 229 -10.68 1.92 -10.71
N ARG A 230 -11.71 2.04 -9.89
CA ARG A 230 -12.86 2.95 -10.09
C ARG A 230 -13.16 3.73 -8.81
N VAL A 231 -12.15 4.35 -8.26
CA VAL A 231 -12.25 5.25 -7.10
C VAL A 231 -12.53 6.65 -7.62
N ASP A 232 -13.73 6.85 -8.15
CA ASP A 232 -14.19 8.13 -8.68
C ASP A 232 -14.75 9.06 -7.58
N GLU A 233 -15.10 10.30 -7.94
CA GLU A 233 -15.65 11.31 -7.04
C GLU A 233 -16.90 10.80 -6.33
N GLU A 234 -17.82 10.18 -7.07
CA GLU A 234 -19.09 9.71 -6.52
C GLU A 234 -18.89 8.61 -5.49
N TYR A 235 -17.96 7.69 -5.75
CA TYR A 235 -17.57 6.68 -4.78
C TYR A 235 -17.01 7.30 -3.50
N ILE A 236 -16.08 8.26 -3.61
CA ILE A 236 -15.49 8.92 -2.43
C ILE A 236 -16.56 9.67 -1.63
N LEU A 237 -17.43 10.42 -2.28
CA LEU A 237 -18.52 11.15 -1.62
C LEU A 237 -19.47 10.22 -0.85
N LYS A 238 -19.75 9.02 -1.37
CA LYS A 238 -20.55 8.00 -0.67
C LYS A 238 -19.77 7.32 0.46
N LEU A 239 -18.46 7.17 0.32
CA LEU A 239 -17.59 6.53 1.30
C LEU A 239 -17.41 7.39 2.57
N LEU A 240 -17.15 8.69 2.42
CA LEU A 240 -16.77 9.56 3.54
C LEU A 240 -17.75 9.52 4.74
N PRO A 241 -19.07 9.55 4.56
CA PRO A 241 -20.01 9.41 5.67
C PRO A 241 -19.98 8.05 6.37
N GLU A 242 -19.61 6.99 5.65
CA GLU A 242 -19.58 5.59 6.09
C GLU A 242 -18.26 5.19 6.77
N LEU A 243 -17.26 6.10 6.84
CA LEU A 243 -15.99 5.81 7.50
C LEU A 243 -16.22 5.46 8.97
N PRO A 244 -15.66 4.36 9.49
CA PRO A 244 -15.73 4.05 10.91
C PRO A 244 -14.85 4.99 11.74
N PRO A 245 -15.08 5.10 13.06
CA PRO A 245 -14.10 5.70 13.96
C PRO A 245 -12.75 4.97 13.87
N GLY A 246 -11.65 5.71 14.08
CA GLY A 246 -10.29 5.18 14.00
C GLY A 246 -9.67 5.39 12.63
N ASP A 247 -8.69 4.55 12.28
CA ASP A 247 -7.81 4.70 11.13
C ASP A 247 -8.31 3.89 9.93
N SER A 248 -8.60 4.58 8.85
CA SER A 248 -8.95 4.00 7.57
C SER A 248 -7.95 4.43 6.49
N GLU A 249 -7.83 3.62 5.45
CA GLU A 249 -7.12 3.96 4.23
C GLU A 249 -8.08 3.98 3.05
N LEU A 250 -7.93 4.95 2.17
CA LEU A 250 -8.44 4.95 0.81
C LEU A 250 -7.25 4.84 -0.14
N TYR A 251 -7.17 3.78 -0.94
CA TYR A 251 -6.13 3.65 -1.94
C TYR A 251 -6.68 3.87 -3.34
N SER A 252 -5.83 4.38 -4.23
CA SER A 252 -6.18 4.76 -5.60
C SER A 252 -4.96 4.66 -6.52
N HIS A 253 -5.20 4.79 -7.83
CA HIS A 253 -4.17 4.78 -8.88
C HIS A 253 -4.30 6.04 -9.75
N PRO A 254 -4.09 7.26 -9.21
CA PRO A 254 -4.26 8.47 -9.98
C PRO A 254 -3.25 8.57 -11.11
N SER A 255 -3.72 8.90 -12.32
CA SER A 255 -2.89 9.28 -13.46
C SER A 255 -3.57 10.38 -14.26
N LEU A 256 -2.83 11.08 -15.12
CA LEU A 256 -3.41 12.10 -15.99
C LEU A 256 -3.95 11.51 -17.31
N ASP A 257 -3.80 10.20 -17.50
CA ASP A 257 -4.22 9.43 -18.67
C ASP A 257 -5.25 8.34 -18.31
N GLU A 258 -4.82 7.10 -18.09
CA GLU A 258 -5.68 5.92 -17.95
C GLU A 258 -6.65 6.02 -16.75
N PHE A 259 -6.18 6.53 -15.60
CA PHE A 259 -6.98 6.65 -14.37
C PHE A 259 -7.25 8.12 -13.99
N LYS A 260 -7.45 8.97 -15.00
CA LYS A 260 -7.72 10.39 -14.79
C LYS A 260 -8.92 10.63 -13.87
N HIS A 261 -9.93 9.79 -13.93
CA HIS A 261 -11.12 9.89 -13.05
C HIS A 261 -10.76 9.72 -11.56
N GLU A 262 -9.75 8.92 -11.22
CA GLU A 262 -9.26 8.79 -9.84
C GLU A 262 -8.47 10.03 -9.43
N PHE A 263 -7.65 10.60 -10.33
CA PHE A 263 -7.00 11.89 -10.07
C PHE A 263 -8.02 13.01 -9.86
N ASP A 264 -9.02 13.15 -10.75
CA ASP A 264 -10.05 14.18 -10.66
C ASP A 264 -10.83 14.08 -9.33
N ALA A 265 -11.09 12.85 -8.85
CA ALA A 265 -11.72 12.60 -7.57
C ALA A 265 -10.88 13.09 -6.38
N LEU A 266 -9.57 12.87 -6.43
CA LEU A 266 -8.66 13.28 -5.35
C LEU A 266 -8.47 14.80 -5.25
N VAL A 267 -8.63 15.54 -6.35
CA VAL A 267 -8.52 17.01 -6.35
C VAL A 267 -9.89 17.70 -6.26
N SER A 268 -10.99 16.95 -6.20
CA SER A 268 -12.34 17.50 -6.19
C SER A 268 -12.61 18.46 -5.04
N PRO A 269 -13.08 19.70 -5.30
CA PRO A 269 -13.50 20.62 -4.27
C PRO A 269 -14.64 20.06 -3.40
N ARG A 270 -15.58 19.30 -4.00
CA ARG A 270 -16.70 18.68 -3.28
C ARG A 270 -16.24 17.66 -2.25
N VAL A 271 -15.25 16.85 -2.61
CA VAL A 271 -14.65 15.86 -1.71
C VAL A 271 -13.93 16.58 -0.55
N LYS A 272 -13.13 17.61 -0.84
CA LYS A 272 -12.44 18.42 0.19
C LYS A 272 -13.42 19.06 1.16
N GLU A 273 -14.48 19.66 0.64
CA GLU A 273 -15.54 20.28 1.45
C GLU A 273 -16.23 19.26 2.36
N GLN A 274 -16.54 18.06 1.83
CA GLN A 274 -17.19 17.02 2.61
C GLN A 274 -16.30 16.46 3.72
N ILE A 275 -14.99 16.30 3.49
CA ILE A 275 -14.01 15.93 4.52
C ILE A 275 -14.05 16.94 5.66
N GLY A 276 -14.04 18.24 5.33
CA GLY A 276 -14.14 19.31 6.33
C GLY A 276 -15.46 19.28 7.11
N LYS A 277 -16.60 19.15 6.41
CA LYS A 277 -17.94 19.06 7.05
C LYS A 277 -18.08 17.86 8.00
N LEU A 278 -17.46 16.74 7.66
CA LEU A 278 -17.52 15.51 8.46
C LEU A 278 -16.44 15.47 9.58
N GLY A 279 -15.56 16.46 9.67
CA GLY A 279 -14.47 16.49 10.63
C GLY A 279 -13.48 15.33 10.49
N ILE A 280 -13.27 14.83 9.26
CA ILE A 280 -12.34 13.74 8.99
C ILE A 280 -10.92 14.28 8.98
N LYS A 281 -10.04 13.72 9.81
CA LYS A 281 -8.62 14.09 9.85
C LYS A 281 -7.84 13.32 8.81
N LEU A 282 -7.25 14.01 7.83
CA LEU A 282 -6.29 13.43 6.90
C LEU A 282 -4.97 13.16 7.62
N ILE A 283 -4.43 11.97 7.47
CA ILE A 283 -3.19 11.50 8.13
C ILE A 283 -2.31 10.72 7.15
N ARG A 284 -1.04 10.54 7.51
CA ARG A 284 -0.11 9.62 6.84
C ARG A 284 0.01 8.34 7.65
N TYR A 285 0.67 7.32 7.10
CA TYR A 285 0.93 6.09 7.84
C TYR A 285 1.82 6.33 9.07
N GLN A 286 2.77 7.24 9.00
CA GLN A 286 3.62 7.58 10.15
C GLN A 286 2.83 8.17 11.34
N ASP A 287 1.62 8.64 11.10
CA ASP A 287 0.75 9.22 12.13
C ASP A 287 -0.15 8.15 12.82
N LEU A 288 -0.07 6.87 12.39
CA LEU A 288 -0.76 5.73 13.01
C LEU A 288 -0.30 5.49 14.45
#